data_e61c4443b9dba17c3268c103b12c7a51
#
_entry.id   e61c4443b9dba17c3268c103b12c7a51
#
_cell.length_a   1.000
_cell.length_b   1.000
_cell.length_c   1.000
_cell.angle_alpha   90.00
_cell.angle_beta   90.00
_cell.angle_gamma   90.00
#
_symmetry.space_group_name_H-M   'P 1'
#
loop_
_entity.id
_entity.type
_entity.pdbx_description
1 polymer ?
#
loop_
_entity_poly.entity_id
_entity_poly.type
_entity_poly.pdbx_seq_one_letter_code
_entity_poly.pdbx_strand_id
1 'polypeptide(L)'
;MGINLVRKLLHKGHEVVSFDTQPFDYPERDLVEHVMGDIREKDALALAMRGSDWVVHAAAALPLNSDEEIYSVDIDGTRNVIEAAVSLGIKRFVHISSTAVYGVPKIGGMKEDSPLVGVGPYGKAKIEAEGIVAGFRDKVAATVIRPKSFIGPERLGVFSLLYDWASLGLHFPIPGHGNNLYQYLDVEDLCDAIYLALTCESSIANDTYNVGAREFGSFRSDFQAVLDRAGFGKKVRGFPVGPVLGILRLLDKLGWSPLYPWVYETAVKDSFVSIDRAVEKLKWSPQFSNSEALIRNYDWYVSHKADFSAQSGTTHRVPWKQGALGVAKIFFR
;
A
#
# COMPACT_ATOMS: atom_id res chain seq x y z
N MET A 1 -4.09 5.51 -2.46
CA MET A 1 -5.11 5.17 -1.46
C MET A 1 -5.89 6.43 -1.04
N GLY A 2 -5.24 7.51 -0.59
CA GLY A 2 -5.94 8.70 -0.10
C GLY A 2 -7.07 9.18 -1.02
N ILE A 3 -6.79 9.42 -2.31
CA ILE A 3 -7.82 9.88 -3.25
C ILE A 3 -8.98 8.89 -3.41
N ASN A 4 -8.70 7.57 -3.44
CA ASN A 4 -9.77 6.56 -3.53
C ASN A 4 -10.66 6.58 -2.28
N LEU A 5 -10.07 6.77 -1.09
CA LEU A 5 -10.83 6.92 0.15
C LEU A 5 -11.63 8.22 0.17
N VAL A 6 -11.06 9.34 -0.28
CA VAL A 6 -11.77 10.62 -0.41
C VAL A 6 -13.01 10.47 -1.28
N ARG A 7 -12.86 9.90 -2.49
CA ARG A 7 -13.99 9.63 -3.41
C ARG A 7 -15.06 8.78 -2.74
N LYS A 8 -14.67 7.74 -2.02
CA LYS A 8 -15.60 6.87 -1.29
C LYS A 8 -16.36 7.62 -0.21
N LEU A 9 -15.68 8.43 0.59
CA LEU A 9 -16.30 9.21 1.65
C LEU A 9 -17.26 10.25 1.10
N LEU A 10 -16.87 10.99 0.06
CA LEU A 10 -17.74 11.93 -0.64
C LEU A 10 -18.99 11.24 -1.21
N HIS A 11 -18.81 10.06 -1.85
CA HIS A 11 -19.95 9.28 -2.36
C HIS A 11 -20.90 8.79 -1.25
N LYS A 12 -20.39 8.60 -0.04
CA LYS A 12 -21.17 8.26 1.15
C LYS A 12 -21.80 9.48 1.83
N GLY A 13 -21.60 10.69 1.30
CA GLY A 13 -22.18 11.93 1.81
C GLY A 13 -21.44 12.56 2.98
N HIS A 14 -20.17 12.20 3.20
CA HIS A 14 -19.34 12.81 4.23
C HIS A 14 -18.62 14.07 3.72
N GLU A 15 -18.46 15.05 4.58
CA GLU A 15 -17.51 16.14 4.41
C GLU A 15 -16.11 15.64 4.67
N VAL A 16 -15.14 16.05 3.85
CA VAL A 16 -13.76 15.54 3.91
C VAL A 16 -12.77 16.68 4.02
N VAL A 17 -11.93 16.63 5.04
CA VAL A 17 -10.72 17.44 5.17
C VAL A 17 -9.52 16.59 4.80
N SER A 18 -8.72 17.02 3.85
CA SER A 18 -7.47 16.39 3.45
C SER A 18 -6.28 17.18 4.04
N PHE A 19 -5.43 16.51 4.80
CA PHE A 19 -4.18 17.06 5.33
C PHE A 19 -3.00 16.30 4.74
N ASP A 20 -2.16 16.98 3.95
CA ASP A 20 -1.03 16.35 3.23
C ASP A 20 0.07 17.39 3.02
N THR A 21 1.31 16.94 2.89
CA THR A 21 2.44 17.78 2.47
C THR A 21 2.40 18.14 1.00
N GLN A 22 1.54 17.49 0.20
CA GLN A 22 1.37 17.72 -1.22
C GLN A 22 0.01 18.35 -1.51
N PRO A 23 -0.09 19.20 -2.54
CA PRO A 23 -1.37 19.78 -2.94
C PRO A 23 -2.35 18.70 -3.37
N PHE A 24 -3.63 18.95 -3.11
CA PHE A 24 -4.74 18.10 -3.55
C PHE A 24 -5.11 18.45 -5.00
N ASP A 25 -4.33 17.95 -5.94
CA ASP A 25 -4.52 18.19 -7.37
C ASP A 25 -5.33 17.04 -8.01
N TYR A 26 -6.64 17.03 -7.73
CA TYR A 26 -7.61 16.06 -8.24
C TYR A 26 -8.90 16.77 -8.65
N PRO A 27 -9.72 16.16 -9.52
CA PRO A 27 -11.02 16.73 -9.93
C PRO A 27 -11.94 17.10 -8.77
N GLU A 28 -11.81 16.38 -7.65
CA GLU A 28 -12.63 16.55 -6.44
C GLU A 28 -12.18 17.71 -5.53
N ARG A 29 -11.20 18.52 -5.93
CA ARG A 29 -10.61 19.60 -5.10
C ARG A 29 -11.63 20.59 -4.55
N ASP A 30 -12.68 20.90 -5.32
CA ASP A 30 -13.71 21.86 -4.92
C ASP A 30 -14.73 21.24 -3.95
N LEU A 31 -14.66 19.94 -3.71
CA LEU A 31 -15.51 19.18 -2.79
C LEU A 31 -14.80 18.82 -1.47
N VAL A 32 -13.52 19.17 -1.34
CA VAL A 32 -12.66 18.78 -0.23
C VAL A 32 -12.00 20.01 0.36
N GLU A 33 -12.09 20.18 1.67
CA GLU A 33 -11.21 21.13 2.34
C GLU A 33 -9.79 20.57 2.36
N HIS A 34 -8.85 21.27 1.73
CA HIS A 34 -7.46 20.83 1.70
C HIS A 34 -6.57 21.75 2.52
N VAL A 35 -5.88 21.18 3.50
CA VAL A 35 -4.90 21.85 4.34
C VAL A 35 -3.53 21.25 4.05
N MET A 36 -2.62 22.09 3.54
CA MET A 36 -1.21 21.67 3.40
C MET A 36 -0.50 21.75 4.73
N GLY A 37 0.18 20.66 5.10
CA GLY A 37 0.96 20.61 6.34
C GLY A 37 1.62 19.25 6.55
N ASP A 38 2.54 19.22 7.49
CA ASP A 38 3.24 18.02 7.92
C ASP A 38 2.67 17.54 9.26
N ILE A 39 2.45 16.24 9.42
CA ILE A 39 1.94 15.64 10.67
C ILE A 39 2.89 15.84 11.86
N ARG A 40 4.11 16.28 11.64
CA ARG A 40 5.06 16.68 12.67
C ARG A 40 4.76 18.09 13.23
N GLU A 41 3.96 18.88 12.53
CA GLU A 41 3.55 20.24 12.92
C GLU A 41 2.23 20.19 13.71
N LYS A 42 2.34 20.11 15.05
CA LYS A 42 1.18 19.88 15.95
C LYS A 42 0.05 20.90 15.80
N ASP A 43 0.37 22.18 15.65
CA ASP A 43 -0.62 23.26 15.58
C ASP A 43 -1.42 23.21 14.29
N ALA A 44 -0.74 23.03 13.15
CA ALA A 44 -1.39 22.90 11.85
C ALA A 44 -2.29 21.66 11.80
N LEU A 45 -1.80 20.55 12.32
CA LEU A 45 -2.52 19.30 12.42
C LEU A 45 -3.79 19.44 13.29
N ALA A 46 -3.67 20.03 14.49
CA ALA A 46 -4.80 20.23 15.37
C ALA A 46 -5.84 21.19 14.77
N LEU A 47 -5.41 22.19 14.02
CA LEU A 47 -6.32 23.10 13.30
C LEU A 47 -7.11 22.37 12.22
N ALA A 48 -6.44 21.54 11.40
CA ALA A 48 -7.07 20.77 10.32
C ALA A 48 -8.07 19.72 10.85
N MET A 49 -7.88 19.21 12.07
CA MET A 49 -8.76 18.21 12.67
C MET A 49 -10.00 18.79 13.36
N ARG A 50 -10.08 20.11 13.58
CA ARG A 50 -11.19 20.72 14.31
C ARG A 50 -12.54 20.42 13.64
N GLY A 51 -13.50 19.99 14.45
CA GLY A 51 -14.84 19.67 13.98
C GLY A 51 -14.99 18.33 13.27
N SER A 52 -13.91 17.58 13.08
CA SER A 52 -13.99 16.24 12.52
C SER A 52 -14.53 15.24 13.53
N ASP A 53 -15.33 14.28 13.10
CA ASP A 53 -15.78 13.15 13.91
C ASP A 53 -14.79 11.97 13.83
N TRP A 54 -14.13 11.80 12.70
CA TRP A 54 -13.26 10.67 12.37
C TRP A 54 -11.91 11.12 11.84
N VAL A 55 -10.89 10.34 12.11
CA VAL A 55 -9.55 10.53 11.56
C VAL A 55 -9.06 9.24 10.93
N VAL A 56 -8.57 9.35 9.70
CA VAL A 56 -7.83 8.27 9.03
C VAL A 56 -6.38 8.71 8.86
N HIS A 57 -5.49 8.14 9.63
CA HIS A 57 -4.07 8.41 9.58
C HIS A 57 -3.40 7.47 8.59
N ALA A 58 -3.13 8.00 7.40
CA ALA A 58 -2.52 7.28 6.28
C ALA A 58 -1.18 7.90 5.83
N ALA A 59 -0.78 9.01 6.43
CA ALA A 59 0.51 9.62 6.18
C ALA A 59 1.63 8.69 6.67
N ALA A 60 2.66 8.51 5.86
CA ALA A 60 3.80 7.66 6.17
C ALA A 60 4.98 8.02 5.28
N ALA A 61 6.19 7.86 5.80
CA ALA A 61 7.39 7.85 4.98
C ALA A 61 7.46 6.55 4.15
N LEU A 62 8.06 6.64 2.97
CA LEU A 62 8.25 5.45 2.11
C LEU A 62 9.47 4.64 2.58
N PRO A 63 9.50 3.32 2.33
CA PRO A 63 10.67 2.49 2.64
C PRO A 63 11.98 2.92 1.96
N LEU A 64 11.91 3.86 1.01
CA LEU A 64 13.04 4.46 0.29
C LEU A 64 13.55 5.76 0.91
N ASN A 65 12.86 6.31 1.90
CA ASN A 65 13.31 7.48 2.64
C ASN A 65 14.46 7.12 3.58
N SER A 66 15.15 8.14 4.12
CA SER A 66 16.16 7.91 5.15
C SER A 66 15.53 7.35 6.43
N ASP A 67 16.35 6.66 7.22
CA ASP A 67 15.91 6.10 8.51
C ASP A 67 15.34 7.20 9.42
N GLU A 68 15.98 8.37 9.45
CA GLU A 68 15.55 9.52 10.23
C GLU A 68 14.16 10.01 9.79
N GLU A 69 13.93 10.13 8.49
CA GLU A 69 12.63 10.54 7.95
C GLU A 69 11.55 9.50 8.28
N ILE A 70 11.87 8.19 8.13
CA ILE A 70 10.96 7.11 8.47
C ILE A 70 10.55 7.18 9.95
N TYR A 71 11.51 7.32 10.86
CA TYR A 71 11.21 7.34 12.29
C TYR A 71 10.45 8.62 12.68
N SER A 72 10.86 9.78 12.20
CA SER A 72 10.19 11.04 12.54
C SER A 72 8.75 11.11 12.01
N VAL A 73 8.50 10.66 10.79
CA VAL A 73 7.15 10.67 10.22
C VAL A 73 6.29 9.55 10.80
N ASP A 74 6.78 8.31 10.78
CA ASP A 74 5.94 7.15 11.13
C ASP A 74 5.74 6.99 12.65
N ILE A 75 6.67 7.46 13.49
CA ILE A 75 6.58 7.34 14.95
C ILE A 75 6.10 8.66 15.55
N ASP A 76 6.89 9.75 15.42
CA ASP A 76 6.55 11.02 16.05
C ASP A 76 5.31 11.64 15.40
N GLY A 77 5.19 11.57 14.07
CA GLY A 77 4.00 11.98 13.36
C GLY A 77 2.75 11.22 13.83
N THR A 78 2.80 9.88 13.94
CA THR A 78 1.66 9.08 14.44
C THR A 78 1.28 9.47 15.84
N ARG A 79 2.26 9.72 16.72
CA ARG A 79 2.01 10.21 18.09
C ARG A 79 1.27 11.54 18.08
N ASN A 80 1.72 12.50 17.28
CA ASN A 80 1.07 13.80 17.18
C ASN A 80 -0.37 13.69 16.69
N VAL A 81 -0.61 12.83 15.67
CA VAL A 81 -1.96 12.64 15.09
C VAL A 81 -2.92 12.07 16.13
N ILE A 82 -2.53 11.02 16.86
CA ILE A 82 -3.45 10.41 17.84
C ILE A 82 -3.62 11.27 19.10
N GLU A 83 -2.58 11.97 19.56
CA GLU A 83 -2.68 12.93 20.67
C GLU A 83 -3.66 14.06 20.31
N ALA A 84 -3.56 14.64 19.11
CA ALA A 84 -4.48 15.65 18.62
C ALA A 84 -5.91 15.11 18.52
N ALA A 85 -6.09 13.91 17.98
CA ALA A 85 -7.38 13.26 17.87
C ALA A 85 -8.06 13.10 19.25
N VAL A 86 -7.33 12.62 20.25
CA VAL A 86 -7.85 12.47 21.62
C VAL A 86 -8.17 13.82 22.25
N SER A 87 -7.30 14.82 22.11
CA SER A 87 -7.52 16.16 22.68
C SER A 87 -8.75 16.87 22.09
N LEU A 88 -9.09 16.57 20.84
CA LEU A 88 -10.25 17.14 20.13
C LEU A 88 -11.53 16.29 20.27
N GLY A 89 -11.47 15.18 20.99
CA GLY A 89 -12.63 14.32 21.21
C GLY A 89 -13.09 13.54 19.96
N ILE A 90 -12.15 13.22 19.07
CA ILE A 90 -12.43 12.41 17.87
C ILE A 90 -13.04 11.06 18.28
N LYS A 91 -14.11 10.65 17.61
CA LYS A 91 -14.86 9.43 17.94
C LYS A 91 -14.24 8.15 17.37
N ARG A 92 -13.59 8.24 16.21
CA ARG A 92 -12.98 7.12 15.49
C ARG A 92 -11.61 7.49 14.95
N PHE A 93 -10.66 6.61 15.17
CA PHE A 93 -9.31 6.73 14.66
C PHE A 93 -8.93 5.47 13.89
N VAL A 94 -8.53 5.58 12.64
CA VAL A 94 -8.05 4.46 11.84
C VAL A 94 -6.60 4.74 11.44
N HIS A 95 -5.68 3.88 11.89
CA HIS A 95 -4.27 3.92 11.52
C HIS A 95 -3.98 2.92 10.41
N ILE A 96 -3.39 3.38 9.31
CA ILE A 96 -2.94 2.52 8.22
C ILE A 96 -1.51 2.08 8.49
N SER A 97 -1.38 0.87 8.98
CA SER A 97 -0.11 0.16 9.17
C SER A 97 0.29 -0.60 7.89
N SER A 98 0.95 -1.70 8.03
CA SER A 98 1.40 -2.55 6.91
C SER A 98 1.66 -3.98 7.38
N THR A 99 1.47 -4.98 6.51
CA THR A 99 1.95 -6.34 6.77
C THR A 99 3.48 -6.46 6.83
N ALA A 100 4.22 -5.39 6.54
CA ALA A 100 5.66 -5.31 6.77
C ALA A 100 6.06 -5.49 8.24
N VAL A 101 5.13 -5.29 9.18
CA VAL A 101 5.32 -5.55 10.62
C VAL A 101 5.65 -7.02 10.91
N TYR A 102 5.21 -7.96 10.07
CA TYR A 102 5.54 -9.37 10.22
C TYR A 102 6.93 -9.72 9.68
N GLY A 103 7.59 -8.79 8.99
CA GLY A 103 8.87 -9.03 8.35
C GLY A 103 8.74 -9.92 7.11
N VAL A 104 9.77 -10.75 6.87
CA VAL A 104 9.74 -11.77 5.81
C VAL A 104 9.23 -13.07 6.42
N PRO A 105 7.97 -13.46 6.22
CA PRO A 105 7.41 -14.62 6.87
C PRO A 105 8.12 -15.91 6.42
N LYS A 106 8.35 -16.80 7.38
CA LYS A 106 8.85 -18.15 7.10
C LYS A 106 7.72 -19.08 6.68
N ILE A 107 6.50 -18.76 7.10
CA ILE A 107 5.27 -19.52 6.85
C ILE A 107 4.22 -18.48 6.43
N GLY A 108 3.40 -18.81 5.43
CA GLY A 108 2.26 -17.96 5.03
C GLY A 108 1.10 -18.01 6.05
N GLY A 109 0.10 -17.14 5.85
CA GLY A 109 -1.11 -17.13 6.67
C GLY A 109 -0.93 -16.45 8.04
N MET A 110 -0.10 -15.41 8.12
CA MET A 110 0.12 -14.65 9.36
C MET A 110 -1.20 -14.06 9.87
N LYS A 111 -1.47 -14.25 11.15
CA LYS A 111 -2.63 -13.69 11.87
C LYS A 111 -2.22 -12.43 12.62
N GLU A 112 -3.20 -11.66 13.09
CA GLU A 112 -2.94 -10.39 13.78
C GLU A 112 -2.16 -10.54 15.08
N ASP A 113 -2.25 -11.70 15.72
CA ASP A 113 -1.51 -12.10 16.93
C ASP A 113 -0.17 -12.77 16.64
N SER A 114 0.19 -12.96 15.36
CA SER A 114 1.50 -13.49 15.00
C SER A 114 2.62 -12.53 15.43
N PRO A 115 3.83 -13.05 15.74
CA PRO A 115 4.95 -12.23 16.18
C PRO A 115 5.28 -11.11 15.20
N LEU A 116 5.46 -9.91 15.73
CA LEU A 116 5.91 -8.74 14.95
C LEU A 116 7.44 -8.70 14.97
N VAL A 117 8.04 -8.83 13.81
CA VAL A 117 9.50 -8.88 13.65
C VAL A 117 10.03 -7.61 13.02
N GLY A 118 9.32 -7.09 12.02
CA GLY A 118 9.70 -5.91 11.24
C GLY A 118 11.06 -6.07 10.56
N VAL A 119 11.15 -5.76 9.27
CA VAL A 119 12.43 -5.75 8.56
C VAL A 119 12.76 -4.33 8.16
N GLY A 120 14.02 -3.94 8.44
CA GLY A 120 14.49 -2.58 8.17
C GLY A 120 13.80 -1.50 9.03
N PRO A 121 14.15 -0.24 8.81
CA PRO A 121 13.61 0.89 9.57
C PRO A 121 12.09 1.01 9.45
N TYR A 122 11.57 0.87 8.24
CA TYR A 122 10.12 1.00 7.97
C TYR A 122 9.27 -0.01 8.75
N GLY A 123 9.63 -1.32 8.70
CA GLY A 123 8.88 -2.34 9.44
C GLY A 123 8.93 -2.12 10.96
N LYS A 124 10.07 -1.68 11.49
CA LYS A 124 10.24 -1.35 12.91
C LYS A 124 9.43 -0.13 13.31
N ALA A 125 9.47 0.94 12.51
CA ALA A 125 8.69 2.16 12.74
C ALA A 125 7.18 1.88 12.76
N LYS A 126 6.69 1.02 11.84
CA LYS A 126 5.27 0.62 11.83
C LYS A 126 4.88 -0.16 13.09
N ILE A 127 5.73 -1.05 13.60
CA ILE A 127 5.49 -1.75 14.87
C ILE A 127 5.38 -0.75 16.03
N GLU A 128 6.28 0.22 16.11
CA GLU A 128 6.28 1.22 17.16
C GLU A 128 5.05 2.14 17.07
N ALA A 129 4.69 2.57 15.85
CA ALA A 129 3.48 3.34 15.58
C ALA A 129 2.20 2.59 16.04
N GLU A 130 2.09 1.29 15.74
CA GLU A 130 0.98 0.46 16.25
C GLU A 130 0.96 0.40 17.79
N GLY A 131 2.11 0.30 18.43
CA GLY A 131 2.22 0.34 19.90
C GLY A 131 1.73 1.66 20.49
N ILE A 132 2.06 2.79 19.83
CA ILE A 132 1.55 4.11 20.20
C ILE A 132 0.02 4.12 20.09
N VAL A 133 -0.53 3.73 18.95
CA VAL A 133 -1.99 3.72 18.72
C VAL A 133 -2.71 2.83 19.74
N ALA A 134 -2.16 1.64 20.03
CA ALA A 134 -2.72 0.73 21.01
C ALA A 134 -2.77 1.33 22.43
N GLY A 135 -1.80 2.17 22.78
CA GLY A 135 -1.75 2.87 24.07
C GLY A 135 -2.82 3.93 24.28
N PHE A 136 -3.59 4.28 23.23
CA PHE A 136 -4.69 5.25 23.33
C PHE A 136 -6.09 4.62 23.19
N ARG A 137 -6.18 3.31 23.13
CA ARG A 137 -7.44 2.57 22.93
C ARG A 137 -8.46 2.72 24.06
N ASP A 138 -8.04 3.17 25.22
CA ASP A 138 -8.90 3.56 26.35
C ASP A 138 -9.51 4.96 26.19
N LYS A 139 -8.97 5.80 25.29
CA LYS A 139 -9.36 7.20 25.08
C LYS A 139 -10.10 7.43 23.77
N VAL A 140 -9.83 6.64 22.75
CA VAL A 140 -10.47 6.73 21.44
C VAL A 140 -10.60 5.32 20.83
N ALA A 141 -11.73 5.06 20.15
CA ALA A 141 -11.86 3.79 19.42
C ALA A 141 -10.90 3.79 18.22
N ALA A 142 -9.76 3.11 18.39
CA ALA A 142 -8.63 3.13 17.47
C ALA A 142 -8.44 1.79 16.75
N THR A 143 -8.66 1.78 15.45
CA THR A 143 -8.41 0.63 14.58
C THR A 143 -7.03 0.71 13.95
N VAL A 144 -6.31 -0.39 13.96
CA VAL A 144 -5.10 -0.59 13.14
C VAL A 144 -5.45 -1.49 11.96
N ILE A 145 -5.22 -1.02 10.75
CA ILE A 145 -5.35 -1.84 9.53
C ILE A 145 -3.96 -2.17 9.01
N ARG A 146 -3.68 -3.45 8.79
CA ARG A 146 -2.45 -3.98 8.21
C ARG A 146 -2.72 -4.47 6.78
N PRO A 147 -2.65 -3.59 5.78
CA PRO A 147 -2.89 -4.00 4.40
C PRO A 147 -1.72 -4.79 3.83
N LYS A 148 -2.03 -5.75 2.97
CA LYS A 148 -1.08 -6.29 1.98
C LYS A 148 -0.73 -5.20 0.96
N SER A 149 0.30 -5.45 0.14
CA SER A 149 0.60 -4.55 -0.97
C SER A 149 -0.66 -4.33 -1.80
N PHE A 150 -1.17 -3.11 -1.82
CA PHE A 150 -2.41 -2.81 -2.50
C PHE A 150 -2.20 -2.14 -3.85
N ILE A 151 -3.12 -2.39 -4.77
CA ILE A 151 -3.10 -2.07 -6.19
C ILE A 151 -4.43 -1.44 -6.55
N GLY A 152 -4.44 -0.63 -7.58
CA GLY A 152 -5.69 -0.08 -8.14
C GLY A 152 -5.46 1.25 -8.84
N PRO A 153 -6.49 1.83 -9.43
CA PRO A 153 -6.43 3.13 -10.06
C PRO A 153 -5.79 4.19 -9.17
N GLU A 154 -5.02 5.08 -9.76
CA GLU A 154 -4.28 6.16 -9.08
C GLU A 154 -3.12 5.65 -8.17
N ARG A 155 -2.77 4.36 -8.29
CA ARG A 155 -1.66 3.78 -7.55
C ARG A 155 -0.85 2.82 -8.42
N LEU A 156 0.21 3.30 -9.02
CA LEU A 156 1.06 2.52 -9.93
C LEU A 156 2.20 1.81 -9.17
N GLY A 157 3.07 2.58 -8.54
CA GLY A 157 4.23 2.03 -7.83
C GLY A 157 5.05 1.08 -8.72
N VAL A 158 5.55 0.00 -8.11
CA VAL A 158 6.36 -1.03 -8.78
C VAL A 158 5.59 -1.79 -9.86
N PHE A 159 4.27 -1.87 -9.77
CA PHE A 159 3.45 -2.60 -10.74
C PHE A 159 3.44 -1.92 -12.12
N SER A 160 3.75 -0.64 -12.20
CA SER A 160 3.92 0.07 -13.46
C SER A 160 4.95 -0.59 -14.39
N LEU A 161 5.94 -1.29 -13.83
CA LEU A 161 6.92 -2.06 -14.62
C LEU A 161 6.25 -3.20 -15.37
N LEU A 162 5.41 -3.98 -14.68
CA LEU A 162 4.64 -5.06 -15.31
C LEU A 162 3.70 -4.52 -16.40
N TYR A 163 2.97 -3.44 -16.06
CA TYR A 163 1.98 -2.85 -16.98
C TYR A 163 2.63 -2.27 -18.24
N ASP A 164 3.76 -1.60 -18.09
CA ASP A 164 4.48 -1.05 -19.24
C ASP A 164 5.02 -2.15 -20.15
N TRP A 165 5.60 -3.23 -19.59
CA TRP A 165 6.08 -4.37 -20.37
C TRP A 165 4.93 -5.09 -21.06
N ALA A 166 3.82 -5.32 -20.36
CA ALA A 166 2.62 -5.93 -20.94
C ALA A 166 2.07 -5.11 -22.10
N SER A 167 1.95 -3.78 -21.93
CA SER A 167 1.43 -2.87 -22.96
C SER A 167 2.34 -2.74 -24.19
N LEU A 168 3.63 -3.07 -24.05
CA LEU A 168 4.59 -3.11 -25.15
C LEU A 168 4.69 -4.49 -25.82
N GLY A 169 3.91 -5.47 -25.40
CA GLY A 169 3.97 -6.84 -25.90
C GLY A 169 5.31 -7.49 -25.62
N LEU A 170 5.82 -7.41 -24.40
CA LEU A 170 7.07 -8.02 -23.99
C LEU A 170 6.83 -9.18 -23.02
N HIS A 171 7.74 -10.15 -23.00
CA HIS A 171 7.81 -11.14 -21.94
C HIS A 171 8.23 -10.49 -20.63
N PHE A 172 7.70 -10.93 -19.49
CA PHE A 172 8.05 -10.35 -18.20
C PHE A 172 8.96 -11.26 -17.37
N PRO A 173 10.17 -10.81 -16.97
CA PRO A 173 11.10 -11.60 -16.19
C PRO A 173 10.72 -11.61 -14.71
N ILE A 174 10.80 -12.77 -14.07
CA ILE A 174 10.66 -12.93 -12.63
C ILE A 174 11.81 -13.75 -12.03
N PRO A 175 12.21 -13.53 -10.78
CA PRO A 175 13.13 -14.44 -10.10
C PRO A 175 12.43 -15.77 -9.77
N GLY A 176 13.13 -16.88 -10.03
CA GLY A 176 12.62 -18.23 -9.76
C GLY A 176 11.49 -18.65 -10.72
N HIS A 177 10.75 -19.65 -10.28
CA HIS A 177 9.61 -20.19 -11.03
C HIS A 177 8.31 -19.41 -10.79
N GLY A 178 8.24 -18.60 -9.72
CA GLY A 178 7.06 -17.83 -9.34
C GLY A 178 5.88 -18.67 -8.86
N ASN A 179 6.14 -19.89 -8.34
CA ASN A 179 5.09 -20.77 -7.80
C ASN A 179 4.68 -20.43 -6.36
N ASN A 180 5.42 -19.53 -5.71
CA ASN A 180 5.10 -19.02 -4.39
C ASN A 180 3.79 -18.24 -4.40
N LEU A 181 3.01 -18.37 -3.34
CA LEU A 181 1.77 -17.64 -3.14
C LEU A 181 2.06 -16.20 -2.71
N TYR A 182 1.46 -15.24 -3.37
CA TYR A 182 1.66 -13.84 -3.02
C TYR A 182 0.32 -13.09 -3.04
N GLN A 183 -0.12 -12.66 -1.87
CA GLN A 183 -1.39 -11.95 -1.71
C GLN A 183 -1.20 -10.45 -1.93
N TYR A 184 -2.08 -9.86 -2.73
CA TYR A 184 -2.27 -8.42 -2.91
C TYR A 184 -3.60 -7.98 -2.30
N LEU A 185 -3.98 -6.73 -2.55
CA LEU A 185 -5.25 -6.16 -2.14
C LEU A 185 -5.67 -5.11 -3.17
N ASP A 186 -6.95 -5.08 -3.56
CA ASP A 186 -7.46 -3.95 -4.34
C ASP A 186 -7.63 -2.71 -3.44
N VAL A 187 -7.37 -1.54 -4.00
CA VAL A 187 -7.47 -0.26 -3.27
C VAL A 187 -8.90 0.05 -2.83
N GLU A 188 -9.91 -0.41 -3.58
CA GLU A 188 -11.31 -0.22 -3.20
C GLU A 188 -11.69 -1.12 -2.03
N ASP A 189 -11.24 -2.38 -2.03
CA ASP A 189 -11.42 -3.29 -0.90
C ASP A 189 -10.77 -2.74 0.37
N LEU A 190 -9.59 -2.10 0.23
CA LEU A 190 -8.95 -1.40 1.37
C LEU A 190 -9.82 -0.24 1.86
N CYS A 191 -10.34 0.58 0.95
CA CYS A 191 -11.24 1.69 1.32
C CYS A 191 -12.53 1.19 1.97
N ASP A 192 -13.04 0.02 1.56
CA ASP A 192 -14.19 -0.63 2.21
C ASP A 192 -13.85 -1.05 3.64
N ALA A 193 -12.72 -1.67 3.87
CA ALA A 193 -12.27 -2.05 5.21
C ALA A 193 -12.11 -0.83 6.13
N ILE A 194 -11.54 0.27 5.62
CA ILE A 194 -11.41 1.54 6.36
C ILE A 194 -12.80 2.09 6.70
N TYR A 195 -13.71 2.15 5.74
CA TYR A 195 -15.05 2.67 5.96
C TYR A 195 -15.83 1.85 7.00
N LEU A 196 -15.75 0.53 6.94
CA LEU A 196 -16.35 -0.35 7.93
C LEU A 196 -15.76 -0.14 9.32
N ALA A 197 -14.44 0.05 9.44
CA ALA A 197 -13.78 0.37 10.72
C ALA A 197 -14.23 1.72 11.29
N LEU A 198 -14.56 2.70 10.44
CA LEU A 198 -15.09 4.00 10.87
C LEU A 198 -16.55 3.91 11.36
N THR A 199 -17.34 3.00 10.78
CA THR A 199 -18.80 2.95 10.97
C THR A 199 -19.31 1.83 11.87
N CYS A 200 -18.47 0.83 12.20
CA CYS A 200 -18.85 -0.27 13.10
C CYS A 200 -18.98 0.19 14.56
N GLU A 201 -19.44 -0.70 15.42
CA GLU A 201 -19.46 -0.48 16.87
C GLU A 201 -18.05 -0.22 17.45
N SER A 202 -17.95 0.60 18.49
CA SER A 202 -16.66 0.98 19.10
C SER A 202 -15.85 -0.21 19.60
N SER A 203 -16.52 -1.23 20.12
CA SER A 203 -15.90 -2.48 20.60
C SER A 203 -15.23 -3.26 19.46
N ILE A 204 -15.79 -3.19 18.25
CA ILE A 204 -15.25 -3.80 17.03
C ILE A 204 -14.14 -2.92 16.44
N ALA A 205 -14.37 -1.60 16.39
CA ALA A 205 -13.39 -0.65 15.86
C ALA A 205 -12.07 -0.66 16.66
N ASN A 206 -12.10 -0.97 17.95
CA ASN A 206 -10.95 -0.92 18.83
C ASN A 206 -10.06 -2.19 18.76
N ASP A 207 -9.65 -2.56 17.56
CA ASP A 207 -8.90 -3.80 17.29
C ASP A 207 -7.87 -3.59 16.14
N THR A 208 -7.19 -4.66 15.77
CA THR A 208 -6.23 -4.71 14.65
C THR A 208 -6.71 -5.71 13.61
N TYR A 209 -6.62 -5.36 12.32
CA TYR A 209 -7.13 -6.15 11.21
C TYR A 209 -6.12 -6.29 10.08
N ASN A 210 -5.83 -7.52 9.69
CA ASN A 210 -5.18 -7.80 8.42
C ASN A 210 -6.18 -7.68 7.28
N VAL A 211 -5.78 -7.07 6.17
CA VAL A 211 -6.60 -6.98 4.96
C VAL A 211 -5.79 -7.37 3.71
N GLY A 212 -6.38 -8.21 2.88
CA GLY A 212 -5.79 -8.75 1.67
C GLY A 212 -6.86 -9.40 0.80
N ALA A 213 -6.56 -9.73 -0.45
CA ALA A 213 -7.51 -10.44 -1.30
C ALA A 213 -7.89 -11.79 -0.70
N ARG A 214 -9.15 -12.20 -0.86
CA ARG A 214 -9.60 -13.54 -0.46
C ARG A 214 -9.06 -14.60 -1.40
N GLU A 215 -9.06 -14.28 -2.70
CA GLU A 215 -8.60 -15.17 -3.76
C GLU A 215 -7.30 -14.65 -4.36
N PHE A 216 -6.26 -15.47 -4.31
CA PHE A 216 -4.95 -15.15 -4.85
C PHE A 216 -4.25 -16.41 -5.34
N GLY A 217 -3.50 -16.24 -6.41
CA GLY A 217 -2.76 -17.32 -7.04
C GLY A 217 -1.27 -17.30 -6.69
N SER A 218 -0.49 -17.96 -7.54
CA SER A 218 0.95 -17.83 -7.51
C SER A 218 1.41 -16.51 -8.10
N PHE A 219 2.58 -16.04 -7.70
CA PHE A 219 3.20 -14.83 -8.27
C PHE A 219 3.23 -14.88 -9.82
N ARG A 220 3.51 -16.06 -10.37
CA ARG A 220 3.49 -16.28 -11.82
C ARG A 220 2.09 -16.19 -12.42
N SER A 221 1.11 -16.87 -11.84
CA SER A 221 -0.24 -16.92 -12.41
C SER A 221 -0.89 -15.55 -12.45
N ASP A 222 -0.73 -14.77 -11.39
CA ASP A 222 -1.33 -13.45 -11.27
C ASP A 222 -0.68 -12.45 -12.26
N PHE A 223 0.64 -12.50 -12.42
CA PHE A 223 1.32 -11.68 -13.43
C PHE A 223 1.03 -12.13 -14.86
N GLN A 224 0.87 -13.45 -15.07
CA GLN A 224 0.48 -13.98 -16.39
C GLN A 224 -0.90 -13.50 -16.81
N ALA A 225 -1.85 -13.37 -15.87
CA ALA A 225 -3.18 -12.85 -16.16
C ALA A 225 -3.14 -11.43 -16.79
N VAL A 226 -2.20 -10.59 -16.34
CA VAL A 226 -2.00 -9.26 -16.95
C VAL A 226 -1.44 -9.36 -18.37
N LEU A 227 -0.47 -10.26 -18.61
CA LEU A 227 0.07 -10.47 -19.97
C LEU A 227 -0.98 -11.07 -20.91
N ASP A 228 -1.82 -11.97 -20.42
CA ASP A 228 -2.92 -12.56 -21.18
C ASP A 228 -3.98 -11.49 -21.50
N ARG A 229 -4.32 -10.59 -20.54
CA ARG A 229 -5.18 -9.42 -20.76
C ARG A 229 -4.64 -8.49 -21.83
N ALA A 230 -3.32 -8.28 -21.87
CA ALA A 230 -2.67 -7.44 -22.88
C ALA A 230 -2.79 -8.02 -24.31
N GLY A 231 -3.03 -9.32 -24.49
CA GLY A 231 -3.40 -9.94 -25.75
C GLY A 231 -2.26 -10.22 -26.73
N PHE A 232 -0.98 -10.01 -26.35
CA PHE A 232 0.17 -10.22 -27.23
C PHE A 232 0.73 -11.66 -27.18
N GLY A 233 0.12 -12.59 -26.46
CA GLY A 233 0.59 -13.97 -26.32
C GLY A 233 1.92 -14.11 -25.56
N LYS A 234 2.33 -13.10 -24.82
CA LYS A 234 3.58 -13.09 -24.08
C LYS A 234 3.47 -13.83 -22.76
N LYS A 235 4.63 -14.26 -22.22
CA LYS A 235 4.68 -15.12 -21.04
C LYS A 235 5.58 -14.54 -19.97
N VAL A 236 5.23 -14.81 -18.72
CA VAL A 236 6.11 -14.62 -17.56
C VAL A 236 7.26 -15.62 -17.66
N ARG A 237 8.50 -15.15 -17.66
CA ARG A 237 9.73 -15.96 -17.77
C ARG A 237 10.49 -15.97 -16.46
N GLY A 238 10.65 -17.15 -15.88
CA GLY A 238 11.43 -17.35 -14.66
C GLY A 238 12.93 -17.49 -14.93
N PHE A 239 13.75 -16.90 -14.08
CA PHE A 239 15.20 -16.96 -14.12
C PHE A 239 15.76 -17.48 -12.79
N PRO A 240 16.95 -18.13 -12.78
CA PRO A 240 17.54 -18.65 -11.56
C PRO A 240 17.64 -17.56 -10.48
N VAL A 241 17.17 -17.87 -9.27
CA VAL A 241 17.05 -16.88 -8.18
C VAL A 241 18.40 -16.26 -7.80
N GLY A 242 19.44 -17.11 -7.61
CA GLY A 242 20.75 -16.65 -7.13
C GLY A 242 21.38 -15.56 -8.00
N PRO A 243 21.57 -15.80 -9.32
CA PRO A 243 22.11 -14.80 -10.24
C PRO A 243 21.25 -13.54 -10.31
N VAL A 244 19.90 -13.66 -10.37
CA VAL A 244 19.01 -12.50 -10.46
C VAL A 244 19.11 -11.64 -9.21
N LEU A 245 19.03 -12.23 -8.01
CA LEU A 245 19.19 -11.48 -6.77
C LEU A 245 20.58 -10.89 -6.62
N GLY A 246 21.63 -11.60 -7.07
CA GLY A 246 23.01 -11.09 -7.08
C GLY A 246 23.14 -9.82 -7.93
N ILE A 247 22.56 -9.83 -9.13
CA ILE A 247 22.54 -8.66 -10.02
C ILE A 247 21.72 -7.53 -9.41
N LEU A 248 20.53 -7.79 -8.88
CA LEU A 248 19.68 -6.76 -8.26
C LEU A 248 20.35 -6.11 -7.07
N ARG A 249 21.02 -6.89 -6.19
CA ARG A 249 21.81 -6.37 -5.06
C ARG A 249 23.00 -5.52 -5.50
N LEU A 250 23.67 -5.90 -6.60
CA LEU A 250 24.75 -5.10 -7.16
C LEU A 250 24.22 -3.78 -7.73
N LEU A 251 23.13 -3.83 -8.50
CA LEU A 251 22.48 -2.63 -9.04
C LEU A 251 21.96 -1.71 -7.92
N ASP A 252 21.44 -2.28 -6.83
CA ASP A 252 21.00 -1.52 -5.66
C ASP A 252 22.15 -0.75 -5.02
N LYS A 253 23.30 -1.41 -4.80
CA LYS A 253 24.53 -0.77 -4.28
C LYS A 253 25.06 0.35 -5.20
N LEU A 254 24.80 0.26 -6.50
CA LEU A 254 25.19 1.28 -7.48
C LEU A 254 24.13 2.38 -7.67
N GLY A 255 22.99 2.29 -6.98
CA GLY A 255 21.85 3.22 -7.16
C GLY A 255 21.13 3.07 -8.49
N TRP A 256 21.28 1.96 -9.20
CA TRP A 256 20.71 1.68 -10.52
C TRP A 256 19.55 0.68 -10.48
N SER A 257 19.28 0.09 -9.30
CA SER A 257 18.16 -0.84 -9.14
C SER A 257 16.82 -0.09 -9.19
N PRO A 258 15.87 -0.55 -10.02
CA PRO A 258 14.49 -0.03 -9.98
C PRO A 258 13.68 -0.60 -8.81
N LEU A 259 14.22 -1.58 -8.08
CA LEU A 259 13.55 -2.32 -7.01
C LEU A 259 14.39 -2.23 -5.74
N TYR A 260 13.75 -1.98 -4.61
CA TYR A 260 14.41 -2.03 -3.31
C TYR A 260 14.41 -3.46 -2.73
N PRO A 261 15.33 -3.78 -1.79
CA PRO A 261 15.60 -5.13 -1.32
C PRO A 261 14.36 -5.91 -0.90
N TRP A 262 13.45 -5.29 -0.15
CA TRP A 262 12.25 -5.96 0.32
C TRP A 262 11.39 -6.52 -0.82
N VAL A 263 11.26 -5.79 -1.95
CA VAL A 263 10.45 -6.22 -3.11
C VAL A 263 11.00 -7.48 -3.72
N TYR A 264 12.29 -7.52 -4.07
CA TYR A 264 12.86 -8.66 -4.77
C TYR A 264 13.17 -9.85 -3.84
N GLU A 265 13.39 -9.63 -2.55
CA GLU A 265 13.62 -10.71 -1.60
C GLU A 265 12.33 -11.40 -1.16
N THR A 266 11.22 -10.67 -1.11
CA THR A 266 9.90 -11.26 -0.81
C THR A 266 9.23 -11.89 -2.03
N ALA A 267 9.57 -11.45 -3.25
CA ALA A 267 8.99 -11.96 -4.50
C ALA A 267 9.19 -13.47 -4.73
N VAL A 268 10.13 -14.10 -4.03
CA VAL A 268 10.45 -15.53 -4.16
C VAL A 268 9.93 -16.38 -2.99
N LYS A 269 9.13 -15.79 -2.10
CA LYS A 269 8.61 -16.46 -0.90
C LYS A 269 7.09 -16.35 -0.83
N ASP A 270 6.48 -17.30 -0.13
CA ASP A 270 5.06 -17.17 0.21
C ASP A 270 4.85 -15.94 1.09
N SER A 271 3.90 -15.09 0.72
CA SER A 271 3.61 -13.85 1.43
C SER A 271 2.11 -13.58 1.42
N PHE A 272 1.41 -14.08 2.44
CA PHE A 272 -0.01 -13.86 2.64
C PHE A 272 -0.37 -13.82 4.13
N VAL A 273 -1.51 -13.23 4.44
CA VAL A 273 -2.06 -13.11 5.79
C VAL A 273 -3.45 -13.71 5.84
N SER A 274 -3.88 -14.19 7.03
CA SER A 274 -5.29 -14.45 7.28
C SER A 274 -6.04 -13.12 7.38
N ILE A 275 -7.23 -13.10 6.76
CA ILE A 275 -8.17 -11.97 6.81
C ILE A 275 -9.43 -12.31 7.63
N ASP A 276 -9.44 -13.47 8.27
CA ASP A 276 -10.61 -14.01 8.95
C ASP A 276 -11.18 -13.04 9.98
N ARG A 277 -10.32 -12.37 10.76
CA ARG A 277 -10.74 -11.41 11.77
C ARG A 277 -11.50 -10.23 11.17
N ALA A 278 -11.03 -9.68 10.05
CA ALA A 278 -11.73 -8.59 9.36
C ALA A 278 -13.07 -9.07 8.77
N VAL A 279 -13.10 -10.26 8.18
CA VAL A 279 -14.33 -10.86 7.64
C VAL A 279 -15.36 -11.11 8.75
N GLU A 280 -14.95 -11.68 9.87
CA GLU A 280 -15.84 -12.06 10.96
C GLU A 280 -16.34 -10.87 11.76
N LYS A 281 -15.45 -9.95 12.16
CA LYS A 281 -15.78 -8.82 13.04
C LYS A 281 -16.30 -7.61 12.28
N LEU A 282 -15.56 -7.12 11.26
CA LEU A 282 -15.97 -5.97 10.46
C LEU A 282 -17.06 -6.31 9.44
N LYS A 283 -17.38 -7.61 9.24
CA LYS A 283 -18.24 -8.08 8.12
C LYS A 283 -17.70 -7.65 6.76
N TRP A 284 -16.38 -7.48 6.68
CA TRP A 284 -15.69 -7.09 5.46
C TRP A 284 -15.64 -8.25 4.46
N SER A 285 -15.90 -7.95 3.21
CA SER A 285 -15.85 -8.93 2.13
C SER A 285 -15.12 -8.34 0.93
N PRO A 286 -13.83 -8.67 0.74
CA PRO A 286 -13.10 -8.20 -0.43
C PRO A 286 -13.75 -8.75 -1.71
N GLN A 287 -13.88 -7.88 -2.70
CA GLN A 287 -14.60 -8.15 -3.94
C GLN A 287 -13.66 -8.60 -5.06
N PHE A 288 -12.38 -8.25 -4.97
CA PHE A 288 -11.42 -8.49 -6.04
C PHE A 288 -10.40 -9.56 -5.64
N SER A 289 -10.18 -10.51 -6.55
CA SER A 289 -9.01 -11.39 -6.52
C SER A 289 -7.74 -10.62 -6.88
N ASN A 290 -6.58 -11.22 -6.63
CA ASN A 290 -5.30 -10.64 -7.06
C ASN A 290 -5.25 -10.31 -8.55
N SER A 291 -5.67 -11.26 -9.39
CA SER A 291 -5.63 -11.09 -10.84
C SER A 291 -6.59 -10.00 -11.32
N GLU A 292 -7.78 -9.91 -10.74
CA GLU A 292 -8.73 -8.84 -11.08
C GLU A 292 -8.21 -7.46 -10.66
N ALA A 293 -7.62 -7.33 -9.47
CA ALA A 293 -7.00 -6.08 -9.02
C ALA A 293 -5.86 -5.65 -9.95
N LEU A 294 -4.99 -6.59 -10.35
CA LEU A 294 -3.90 -6.34 -11.28
C LEU A 294 -4.41 -5.93 -12.67
N ILE A 295 -5.42 -6.64 -13.20
CA ILE A 295 -6.00 -6.34 -14.52
C ILE A 295 -6.71 -4.98 -14.51
N ARG A 296 -7.51 -4.69 -13.48
CA ARG A 296 -8.15 -3.37 -13.31
C ARG A 296 -7.14 -2.23 -13.36
N ASN A 297 -6.05 -2.37 -12.63
CA ASN A 297 -5.01 -1.35 -12.59
C ASN A 297 -4.22 -1.28 -13.91
N TYR A 298 -4.04 -2.41 -14.60
CA TYR A 298 -3.46 -2.44 -15.95
C TYR A 298 -4.35 -1.69 -16.95
N ASP A 299 -5.65 -1.96 -16.97
CA ASP A 299 -6.60 -1.30 -17.86
C ASP A 299 -6.63 0.23 -17.60
N TRP A 300 -6.61 0.63 -16.32
CA TRP A 300 -6.48 2.03 -15.93
C TRP A 300 -5.14 2.63 -16.40
N TYR A 301 -4.03 1.93 -16.20
CA TYR A 301 -2.71 2.37 -16.66
C TYR A 301 -2.67 2.62 -18.16
N VAL A 302 -3.22 1.70 -18.95
CA VAL A 302 -3.24 1.81 -20.42
C VAL A 302 -4.07 3.02 -20.87
N SER A 303 -5.24 3.25 -20.25
CA SER A 303 -6.12 4.39 -20.58
C SER A 303 -5.53 5.75 -20.19
N HIS A 304 -4.65 5.82 -19.18
CA HIS A 304 -4.02 7.04 -18.69
C HIS A 304 -2.52 7.14 -19.06
N LYS A 305 -2.01 6.25 -19.91
CA LYS A 305 -0.58 6.17 -20.22
C LYS A 305 0.00 7.48 -20.77
N ALA A 306 -0.80 8.23 -21.51
CA ALA A 306 -0.41 9.53 -22.07
C ALA A 306 -0.13 10.56 -20.97
N ASP A 307 -0.86 10.52 -19.86
CA ASP A 307 -0.76 11.46 -18.75
C ASP A 307 0.58 11.29 -18.00
N PHE A 308 1.19 10.11 -18.10
CA PHE A 308 2.45 9.78 -17.44
C PHE A 308 3.68 9.92 -18.33
N SER A 309 3.52 10.27 -19.62
CA SER A 309 4.62 10.27 -20.62
C SER A 309 5.79 11.19 -20.24
N ALA A 310 5.55 12.23 -19.44
CA ALA A 310 6.55 13.17 -18.94
C ALA A 310 6.92 12.96 -17.45
N GLN A 311 6.28 12.02 -16.76
CA GLN A 311 6.43 11.84 -15.31
C GLN A 311 7.07 10.47 -14.99
N SER A 312 8.12 10.48 -14.21
CA SER A 312 8.69 9.26 -13.63
C SER A 312 9.30 9.57 -12.26
N GLY A 313 9.17 8.67 -11.31
CA GLY A 313 9.64 8.91 -9.96
C GLY A 313 9.77 7.62 -9.15
N THR A 314 9.77 7.75 -7.84
CA THR A 314 9.79 6.65 -6.86
C THR A 314 8.53 6.65 -5.99
N THR A 315 7.58 7.57 -6.24
CA THR A 315 6.31 7.63 -5.52
C THR A 315 5.31 6.64 -6.12
N HIS A 316 4.22 6.39 -5.38
CA HIS A 316 3.16 5.51 -5.87
C HIS A 316 2.22 6.18 -6.88
N ARG A 317 2.31 7.49 -7.09
CA ARG A 317 1.45 8.26 -8.02
C ARG A 317 1.92 8.16 -9.48
N VAL A 318 3.21 7.98 -9.68
CA VAL A 318 3.83 8.00 -11.02
C VAL A 318 4.49 6.65 -11.34
N PRO A 319 4.69 6.33 -12.63
CA PRO A 319 5.46 5.14 -13.01
C PRO A 319 6.88 5.19 -12.44
N TRP A 320 7.35 4.06 -11.93
CA TRP A 320 8.71 3.99 -11.42
C TRP A 320 9.74 4.02 -12.54
N LYS A 321 10.89 4.65 -12.25
CA LYS A 321 12.04 4.65 -13.16
C LYS A 321 12.49 3.20 -13.39
N GLN A 322 12.65 2.82 -14.64
CA GLN A 322 12.95 1.43 -15.02
C GLN A 322 14.43 1.06 -14.80
N GLY A 323 15.32 2.04 -14.65
CA GLY A 323 16.74 1.78 -14.47
C GLY A 323 17.30 0.83 -15.53
N ALA A 324 18.10 -0.14 -15.10
CA ALA A 324 18.67 -1.17 -15.98
C ALA A 324 17.63 -2.06 -16.67
N LEU A 325 16.41 -2.22 -16.10
CA LEU A 325 15.33 -3.01 -16.74
C LEU A 325 14.84 -2.36 -18.03
N GLY A 326 14.96 -1.04 -18.19
CA GLY A 326 14.63 -0.35 -19.43
C GLY A 326 15.50 -0.82 -20.61
N VAL A 327 16.78 -1.09 -20.37
CA VAL A 327 17.71 -1.63 -21.38
C VAL A 327 17.41 -3.11 -21.64
N ALA A 328 17.04 -3.87 -20.63
CA ALA A 328 16.74 -5.30 -20.75
C ALA A 328 15.56 -5.59 -21.68
N LYS A 329 14.63 -4.65 -21.90
CA LYS A 329 13.46 -4.83 -22.78
C LYS A 329 13.79 -5.37 -24.18
N ILE A 330 14.98 -5.03 -24.70
CA ILE A 330 15.42 -5.46 -26.03
C ILE A 330 15.49 -7.01 -26.13
N PHE A 331 15.80 -7.69 -25.02
CA PHE A 331 15.96 -9.14 -24.96
C PHE A 331 14.65 -9.91 -24.68
N PHE A 332 13.56 -9.19 -24.43
CA PHE A 332 12.26 -9.76 -24.03
C PHE A 332 11.13 -9.53 -25.06
N ARG A 333 11.49 -9.16 -26.26
CA ARG A 333 10.54 -8.98 -27.38
C ARG A 333 9.88 -10.27 -27.85
#